data_ab299619e96c9cb8fc2507ce2133f712
#
_entry.id   ab299619e96c9cb8fc2507ce2133f712
#
_cell.length_a   1.000
_cell.length_b   1.000
_cell.length_c   1.000
_cell.angle_alpha   90.00
_cell.angle_beta   90.00
_cell.angle_gamma   90.00
#
_symmetry.space_group_name_H-M   'P 1'
#
loop_
_entity.id
_entity.type
_entity.pdbx_description
1 polymer ?
#
loop_
_entity_poly.entity_id
_entity_poly.type
_entity_poly.pdbx_seq_one_letter_code
_entity_poly.pdbx_strand_id
1 'polypeptide(L)'
;MNNKEKNSYVRSQILKALLEMMRVDNFDSITISNLTAKAEVGRASFYRNYQTKEDVLRQEAERLNNELNDIRRNDDPTDYRLKLLRTLDFYKANSDFYMTVYNAGHTQIIQDSIIDQRALSDEMPAPIAYVMSAFSYLIYGWVIKWLRRGMKETSSARIAMFDISTNWTKRRWFGMNACH
;
A
#
# COMPACT_ATOMS: atom_id res chain seq x y z
N MET A 1 11.25 29.18 5.46
CA MET A 1 11.09 27.70 5.50
C MET A 1 11.78 27.17 6.73
N ASN A 2 11.07 26.56 7.65
CA ASN A 2 11.66 25.97 8.84
C ASN A 2 12.36 24.61 8.50
N ASN A 3 13.11 24.03 9.45
CA ASN A 3 13.85 22.78 9.20
C ASN A 3 12.94 21.61 8.82
N LYS A 4 11.71 21.56 9.36
CA LYS A 4 10.72 20.50 9.07
C LYS A 4 10.21 20.63 7.64
N GLU A 5 9.91 21.83 7.18
CA GLU A 5 9.46 22.10 5.80
C GLU A 5 10.56 21.79 4.78
N LYS A 6 11.81 22.17 5.07
CA LYS A 6 12.97 21.85 4.22
C LYS A 6 13.14 20.33 4.10
N ASN A 7 13.00 19.62 5.20
CA ASN A 7 13.14 18.17 5.21
C ASN A 7 12.01 17.48 4.43
N SER A 8 10.77 17.92 4.61
CA SER A 8 9.62 17.42 3.85
C SER A 8 9.79 17.66 2.34
N TYR A 9 10.27 18.85 1.96
CA TYR A 9 10.56 19.16 0.56
C TYR A 9 11.64 18.22 -0.01
N VAL A 10 12.76 18.04 0.68
CA VAL A 10 13.84 17.13 0.26
C VAL A 10 13.31 15.72 0.06
N ARG A 11 12.52 15.20 1.00
CA ARG A 11 11.92 13.86 0.91
C ARG A 11 11.00 13.73 -0.30
N SER A 12 10.17 14.73 -0.58
CA SER A 12 9.26 14.71 -1.74
C SER A 12 10.04 14.74 -3.07
N GLN A 13 11.13 15.52 -3.17
CA GLN A 13 11.96 15.54 -4.38
C GLN A 13 12.67 14.20 -4.61
N ILE A 14 13.20 13.57 -3.57
CA ILE A 14 13.85 12.25 -3.66
C ILE A 14 12.84 11.19 -4.11
N LEU A 15 11.66 11.14 -3.49
CA LEU A 15 10.62 10.19 -3.86
C LEU A 15 10.18 10.37 -5.32
N LYS A 16 9.88 11.61 -5.72
CA LYS A 16 9.49 11.94 -7.09
C LYS A 16 10.54 11.48 -8.10
N ALA A 17 11.80 11.85 -7.88
CA ALA A 17 12.89 11.47 -8.76
C ALA A 17 13.06 9.95 -8.84
N LEU A 18 12.94 9.23 -7.70
CA LEU A 18 13.05 7.78 -7.67
C LEU A 18 11.93 7.12 -8.48
N LEU A 19 10.68 7.52 -8.29
CA LEU A 19 9.55 6.97 -9.04
C LEU A 19 9.66 7.26 -10.54
N GLU A 20 10.13 8.44 -10.94
CA GLU A 20 10.38 8.76 -12.34
C GLU A 20 11.47 7.86 -12.96
N MET A 21 12.58 7.63 -12.23
CA MET A 21 13.65 6.75 -12.70
C MET A 21 13.19 5.30 -12.79
N MET A 22 12.45 4.80 -11.81
CA MET A 22 11.93 3.43 -11.80
C MET A 22 10.97 3.10 -12.95
N ARG A 23 10.41 4.11 -13.63
CA ARG A 23 9.56 3.89 -14.81
C ARG A 23 10.34 3.57 -16.07
N VAL A 24 11.60 3.97 -16.14
CA VAL A 24 12.44 3.87 -17.35
C VAL A 24 13.68 3.00 -17.14
N ASP A 25 14.17 2.92 -15.90
CA ASP A 25 15.37 2.19 -15.53
C ASP A 25 15.06 1.00 -14.63
N ASN A 26 15.94 -0.02 -14.67
CA ASN A 26 15.90 -1.07 -13.67
C ASN A 26 16.25 -0.47 -12.30
N PHE A 27 15.45 -0.78 -11.28
CA PHE A 27 15.66 -0.27 -9.92
C PHE A 27 17.07 -0.52 -9.41
N ASP A 28 17.64 -1.71 -9.67
CA ASP A 28 18.98 -2.07 -9.18
C ASP A 28 20.08 -1.19 -9.80
N SER A 29 19.87 -0.68 -11.02
CA SER A 29 20.81 0.21 -11.71
C SER A 29 20.79 1.65 -11.20
N ILE A 30 19.74 2.05 -10.46
CA ILE A 30 19.61 3.41 -9.91
C ILE A 30 20.61 3.57 -8.76
N THR A 31 21.60 4.41 -8.94
CA THR A 31 22.56 4.77 -7.89
C THR A 31 22.07 5.96 -7.07
N ILE A 32 22.51 6.05 -5.81
CA ILE A 32 22.18 7.21 -4.96
C ILE A 32 22.74 8.50 -5.57
N SER A 33 23.89 8.44 -6.26
CA SER A 33 24.44 9.59 -6.97
C SER A 33 23.52 10.12 -8.06
N ASN A 34 23.01 9.22 -8.92
CA ASN A 34 22.11 9.59 -10.01
C ASN A 34 20.76 10.06 -9.46
N LEU A 35 20.25 9.38 -8.42
CA LEU A 35 18.99 9.76 -7.75
C LEU A 35 19.08 11.16 -7.14
N THR A 36 20.15 11.46 -6.40
CA THR A 36 20.31 12.78 -5.75
C THR A 36 20.55 13.89 -6.77
N ALA A 37 21.27 13.60 -7.87
CA ALA A 37 21.42 14.54 -8.98
C ALA A 37 20.07 14.86 -9.63
N LYS A 38 19.26 13.83 -9.95
CA LYS A 38 17.91 14.02 -10.52
C LYS A 38 16.95 14.72 -9.57
N ALA A 39 17.05 14.45 -8.28
CA ALA A 39 16.23 15.08 -7.25
C ALA A 39 16.69 16.53 -6.91
N GLU A 40 17.80 16.98 -7.48
CA GLU A 40 18.42 18.28 -7.18
C GLU A 40 18.72 18.49 -5.68
N VAL A 41 19.13 17.41 -5.00
CA VAL A 41 19.46 17.43 -3.58
C VAL A 41 20.89 16.95 -3.33
N GLY A 42 21.52 17.45 -2.27
CA GLY A 42 22.84 16.95 -1.88
C GLY A 42 22.80 15.54 -1.31
N ARG A 43 23.83 14.72 -1.57
CA ARG A 43 23.97 13.36 -0.99
C ARG A 43 23.86 13.33 0.54
N ALA A 44 24.42 14.35 1.22
CA ALA A 44 24.29 14.48 2.67
C ALA A 44 22.82 14.66 3.12
N SER A 45 21.99 15.30 2.29
CA SER A 45 20.55 15.44 2.55
C SER A 45 19.80 14.14 2.34
N PHE A 46 20.24 13.31 1.40
CA PHE A 46 19.72 11.96 1.22
C PHE A 46 20.00 11.12 2.48
N TYR A 47 21.27 11.00 2.90
CA TYR A 47 21.67 10.15 4.02
C TYR A 47 21.16 10.63 5.39
N ARG A 48 20.72 11.86 5.53
CA ARG A 48 19.98 12.33 6.72
C ARG A 48 18.58 11.76 6.82
N ASN A 49 17.98 11.31 5.71
CA ASN A 49 16.60 10.83 5.64
C ASN A 49 16.49 9.34 5.40
N TYR A 50 17.44 8.77 4.65
CA TYR A 50 17.37 7.40 4.14
C TYR A 50 18.75 6.75 4.18
N GLN A 51 18.78 5.45 4.44
CA GLN A 51 20.02 4.67 4.33
C GLN A 51 20.19 4.12 2.91
N THR A 52 19.08 3.69 2.29
CA THR A 52 19.04 3.08 0.96
C THR A 52 17.91 3.67 0.11
N LYS A 53 17.89 3.36 -1.17
CA LYS A 53 16.78 3.74 -2.06
C LYS A 53 15.50 2.95 -1.75
N GLU A 54 15.63 1.73 -1.22
CA GLU A 54 14.50 0.92 -0.71
C GLU A 54 13.82 1.59 0.48
N ASP A 55 14.59 2.27 1.35
CA ASP A 55 14.03 3.01 2.49
C ASP A 55 13.11 4.15 2.03
N VAL A 56 13.39 4.77 0.87
CA VAL A 56 12.52 5.80 0.29
C VAL A 56 11.14 5.21 0.02
N LEU A 57 11.08 4.02 -0.58
CA LEU A 57 9.82 3.36 -0.91
C LEU A 57 9.09 2.85 0.34
N ARG A 58 9.83 2.27 1.30
CA ARG A 58 9.24 1.78 2.55
C ARG A 58 8.65 2.90 3.39
N GLN A 59 9.38 4.00 3.57
CA GLN A 59 8.88 5.14 4.35
C GLN A 59 7.69 5.81 3.67
N GLU A 60 7.63 5.83 2.34
CA GLU A 60 6.43 6.32 1.65
C GLU A 60 5.25 5.36 1.80
N ALA A 61 5.47 4.05 1.68
CA ALA A 61 4.42 3.05 1.91
C ALA A 61 3.87 3.14 3.35
N GLU A 62 4.75 3.32 4.35
CA GLU A 62 4.37 3.53 5.74
C GLU A 62 3.58 4.84 5.94
N ARG A 63 4.03 5.94 5.33
CA ARG A 63 3.31 7.22 5.36
C ARG A 63 1.90 7.08 4.79
N LEU A 64 1.77 6.42 3.64
CA LEU A 64 0.48 6.16 3.00
C LEU A 64 -0.41 5.27 3.88
N ASN A 65 0.15 4.24 4.51
CA ASN A 65 -0.60 3.38 5.43
C ASN A 65 -1.11 4.15 6.65
N ASN A 66 -0.29 5.03 7.23
CA ASN A 66 -0.69 5.88 8.33
C ASN A 66 -1.81 6.86 7.92
N GLU A 67 -1.71 7.46 6.74
CA GLU A 67 -2.76 8.32 6.17
C GLU A 67 -4.09 7.56 5.97
N LEU A 68 -4.04 6.34 5.44
CA LEU A 68 -5.22 5.48 5.31
C LEU A 68 -5.84 5.15 6.68
N ASN A 69 -5.01 4.85 7.68
CA ASN A 69 -5.47 4.58 9.03
C ASN A 69 -6.14 5.81 9.66
N ASP A 70 -5.60 7.02 9.42
CA ASP A 70 -6.20 8.26 9.87
C ASP A 70 -7.56 8.53 9.20
N ILE A 71 -7.68 8.30 7.90
CA ILE A 71 -8.95 8.39 7.16
C ILE A 71 -10.01 7.46 7.76
N ARG A 72 -9.62 6.26 8.20
CA ARG A 72 -10.54 5.24 8.74
C ARG A 72 -10.77 5.34 10.24
N ARG A 73 -10.04 6.19 10.95
CA ARG A 73 -10.06 6.26 12.42
C ARG A 73 -11.45 6.51 12.99
N ASN A 74 -12.26 7.31 12.30
CA ASN A 74 -13.60 7.71 12.75
C ASN A 74 -14.73 6.89 12.08
N ASP A 75 -14.38 5.85 11.31
CA ASP A 75 -15.38 4.99 10.69
C ASP A 75 -16.03 4.09 11.75
N ASP A 76 -17.33 3.79 11.56
CA ASP A 76 -18.00 2.77 12.35
C ASP A 76 -17.21 1.45 12.26
N PRO A 77 -16.77 0.88 13.41
CA PRO A 77 -16.03 -0.38 13.41
C PRO A 77 -16.75 -1.53 12.71
N THR A 78 -18.07 -1.49 12.65
CA THR A 78 -18.92 -2.55 12.06
C THR A 78 -19.20 -2.34 10.58
N ASP A 79 -18.96 -1.15 10.02
CA ASP A 79 -19.14 -0.89 8.59
C ASP A 79 -17.91 -1.33 7.78
N TYR A 80 -17.76 -2.63 7.59
CA TYR A 80 -16.69 -3.22 6.77
C TYR A 80 -16.75 -2.77 5.31
N ARG A 81 -17.95 -2.47 4.82
CA ARG A 81 -18.17 -2.06 3.43
C ARG A 81 -17.58 -0.68 3.16
N LEU A 82 -17.87 0.28 4.04
CA LEU A 82 -17.29 1.63 3.98
C LEU A 82 -15.77 1.58 4.12
N LYS A 83 -15.25 0.80 5.08
CA LYS A 83 -13.80 0.61 5.26
C LYS A 83 -13.12 0.04 4.01
N LEU A 84 -13.71 -0.98 3.39
CA LEU A 84 -13.19 -1.56 2.16
C LEU A 84 -13.21 -0.52 1.03
N LEU A 85 -14.31 0.22 0.88
CA LEU A 85 -14.47 1.25 -0.15
C LEU A 85 -13.39 2.31 -0.02
N ARG A 86 -13.21 2.88 1.18
CA ARG A 86 -12.17 3.87 1.46
C ARG A 86 -10.76 3.33 1.20
N THR A 87 -10.52 2.09 1.60
CA THR A 87 -9.24 1.41 1.31
C THR A 87 -8.97 1.35 -0.19
N LEU A 88 -9.93 0.89 -0.97
CA LEU A 88 -9.77 0.76 -2.41
C LEU A 88 -9.66 2.12 -3.12
N ASP A 89 -10.42 3.13 -2.68
CA ASP A 89 -10.31 4.48 -3.20
C ASP A 89 -8.95 5.11 -2.88
N PHE A 90 -8.44 4.87 -1.68
CA PHE A 90 -7.11 5.32 -1.28
C PHE A 90 -6.01 4.71 -2.15
N TYR A 91 -6.04 3.39 -2.38
CA TYR A 91 -5.09 2.75 -3.29
C TYR A 91 -5.21 3.29 -4.72
N LYS A 92 -6.43 3.62 -5.17
CA LYS A 92 -6.65 4.22 -6.48
C LYS A 92 -6.07 5.63 -6.56
N ALA A 93 -6.29 6.46 -5.55
CA ALA A 93 -5.75 7.82 -5.50
C ALA A 93 -4.21 7.82 -5.49
N ASN A 94 -3.59 6.80 -4.89
CA ASN A 94 -2.13 6.63 -4.83
C ASN A 94 -1.60 5.61 -5.84
N SER A 95 -2.36 5.37 -6.93
CA SER A 95 -2.06 4.34 -7.93
C SER A 95 -0.70 4.50 -8.58
N ASP A 96 -0.21 5.72 -8.75
CA ASP A 96 1.09 6.01 -9.34
C ASP A 96 2.23 5.38 -8.54
N PHE A 97 2.24 5.54 -7.22
CA PHE A 97 3.20 4.89 -6.33
C PHE A 97 3.09 3.37 -6.41
N TYR A 98 1.91 2.82 -6.17
CA TYR A 98 1.73 1.37 -6.09
C TYR A 98 1.99 0.67 -7.42
N MET A 99 1.59 1.25 -8.55
CA MET A 99 1.88 0.71 -9.88
C MET A 99 3.37 0.73 -10.19
N THR A 100 4.07 1.82 -9.86
CA THR A 100 5.52 1.93 -10.09
C THR A 100 6.27 0.89 -9.26
N VAL A 101 5.96 0.76 -7.97
CA VAL A 101 6.57 -0.24 -7.08
C VAL A 101 6.27 -1.67 -7.53
N TYR A 102 5.01 -1.94 -7.94
CA TYR A 102 4.60 -3.24 -8.46
C TYR A 102 5.35 -3.61 -9.74
N ASN A 103 5.40 -2.69 -10.72
CA ASN A 103 6.06 -2.93 -12.02
C ASN A 103 7.57 -3.11 -11.88
N ALA A 104 8.19 -2.51 -10.88
CA ALA A 104 9.61 -2.70 -10.56
C ALA A 104 9.89 -4.01 -9.77
N GLY A 105 8.86 -4.82 -9.47
CA GLY A 105 9.02 -6.11 -8.78
C GLY A 105 9.08 -6.03 -7.25
N HIS A 106 8.93 -4.84 -6.65
CA HIS A 106 9.02 -4.64 -5.19
C HIS A 106 7.69 -4.88 -4.46
N THR A 107 6.99 -5.96 -4.82
CA THR A 107 5.67 -6.32 -4.24
C THR A 107 5.70 -6.56 -2.74
N GLN A 108 6.86 -6.92 -2.17
CA GLN A 108 7.03 -7.09 -0.73
C GLN A 108 6.75 -5.78 0.04
N ILE A 109 7.16 -4.62 -0.50
CA ILE A 109 6.88 -3.32 0.12
C ILE A 109 5.36 -3.06 0.19
N ILE A 110 4.62 -3.45 -0.87
CA ILE A 110 3.16 -3.36 -0.89
C ILE A 110 2.55 -4.33 0.14
N GLN A 111 3.07 -5.55 0.21
CA GLN A 111 2.61 -6.56 1.17
C GLN A 111 2.80 -6.07 2.61
N ASP A 112 4.00 -5.62 2.95
CA ASP A 112 4.33 -5.14 4.29
C ASP A 112 3.47 -3.93 4.72
N SER A 113 3.06 -3.09 3.77
CA SER A 113 2.18 -1.95 4.05
C SER A 113 0.72 -2.33 4.29
N ILE A 114 0.27 -3.47 3.77
CA ILE A 114 -1.12 -3.94 3.90
C ILE A 114 -1.29 -4.85 5.12
N ILE A 115 -0.30 -5.71 5.36
CA ILE A 115 -0.37 -6.71 6.42
C ILE A 115 -0.15 -6.04 7.78
N ASP A 116 -1.15 -6.13 8.64
CA ASP A 116 -1.03 -5.63 10.01
C ASP A 116 -0.04 -6.50 10.79
N GLN A 117 1.14 -5.96 11.03
CA GLN A 117 2.20 -6.65 11.77
C GLN A 117 1.77 -7.05 13.19
N ARG A 118 0.83 -6.33 13.80
CA ARG A 118 0.27 -6.69 15.11
C ARG A 118 -0.55 -7.97 15.05
N ALA A 119 -1.23 -8.23 13.93
CA ALA A 119 -1.95 -9.50 13.73
C ALA A 119 -1.01 -10.69 13.58
N LEU A 120 0.29 -10.45 13.32
CA LEU A 120 1.33 -11.47 13.23
C LEU A 120 2.13 -11.62 14.55
N SER A 121 1.80 -10.84 15.59
CA SER A 121 2.46 -10.92 16.90
C SER A 121 1.65 -11.78 17.88
N ASP A 122 2.35 -12.37 18.85
CA ASP A 122 1.73 -13.16 19.92
C ASP A 122 1.00 -12.29 20.98
N GLU A 123 1.00 -10.98 20.84
CA GLU A 123 0.34 -10.04 21.75
C GLU A 123 -1.18 -10.00 21.59
N MET A 124 -1.70 -10.45 20.41
CA MET A 124 -3.12 -10.46 20.12
C MET A 124 -3.74 -11.84 20.45
N PRO A 125 -4.96 -11.91 21.02
CA PRO A 125 -5.64 -13.19 21.24
C PRO A 125 -5.76 -13.98 19.92
N ALA A 126 -5.35 -15.26 19.95
CA ALA A 126 -5.21 -16.10 18.76
C ALA A 126 -6.42 -16.06 17.80
N PRO A 127 -7.70 -16.18 18.23
CA PRO A 127 -8.83 -16.13 17.31
C PRO A 127 -8.91 -14.82 16.51
N ILE A 128 -8.58 -13.70 17.15
CA ILE A 128 -8.60 -12.37 16.53
C ILE A 128 -7.42 -12.24 15.57
N ALA A 129 -6.23 -12.69 15.98
CA ALA A 129 -5.01 -12.66 15.18
C ALA A 129 -5.20 -13.43 13.85
N TYR A 130 -5.77 -14.63 13.90
CA TYR A 130 -6.06 -15.43 12.69
C TYR A 130 -7.04 -14.73 11.74
N VAL A 131 -8.13 -14.14 12.26
CA VAL A 131 -9.11 -13.42 11.44
C VAL A 131 -8.47 -12.18 10.80
N MET A 132 -7.73 -11.38 11.57
CA MET A 132 -7.06 -10.18 11.07
C MET A 132 -6.00 -10.52 10.03
N SER A 133 -5.22 -11.56 10.27
CA SER A 133 -4.21 -12.05 9.32
C SER A 133 -4.87 -12.49 8.00
N ALA A 134 -5.88 -13.34 8.07
CA ALA A 134 -6.61 -13.81 6.88
C ALA A 134 -7.19 -12.64 6.07
N PHE A 135 -7.78 -11.64 6.77
CA PHE A 135 -8.33 -10.45 6.12
C PHE A 135 -7.25 -9.59 5.45
N SER A 136 -6.10 -9.40 6.10
CA SER A 136 -4.97 -8.65 5.53
C SER A 136 -4.45 -9.29 4.24
N TYR A 137 -4.27 -10.61 4.23
CA TYR A 137 -3.87 -11.35 3.03
C TYR A 137 -4.93 -11.32 1.92
N LEU A 138 -6.21 -11.33 2.28
CA LEU A 138 -7.29 -11.17 1.31
C LEU A 138 -7.22 -9.80 0.63
N ILE A 139 -7.06 -8.71 1.39
CA ILE A 139 -6.90 -7.36 0.85
C ILE A 139 -5.65 -7.28 -0.03
N TYR A 140 -4.52 -7.83 0.42
CA TYR A 140 -3.30 -7.89 -0.37
C TYR A 140 -3.54 -8.60 -1.72
N GLY A 141 -4.14 -9.77 -1.72
CA GLY A 141 -4.45 -10.52 -2.93
C GLY A 141 -5.34 -9.73 -3.91
N TRP A 142 -6.32 -9.00 -3.38
CA TRP A 142 -7.18 -8.11 -4.17
C TRP A 142 -6.42 -6.94 -4.77
N VAL A 143 -5.60 -6.26 -3.99
CA VAL A 143 -4.79 -5.13 -4.47
C VAL A 143 -3.82 -5.59 -5.55
N ILE A 144 -3.09 -6.70 -5.35
CA ILE A 144 -2.17 -7.25 -6.35
C ILE A 144 -2.91 -7.65 -7.64
N LYS A 145 -4.09 -8.30 -7.52
CA LYS A 145 -4.87 -8.64 -8.72
C LYS A 145 -5.31 -7.40 -9.48
N TRP A 146 -5.68 -6.35 -8.75
CA TRP A 146 -6.09 -5.09 -9.35
C TRP A 146 -4.92 -4.34 -10.01
N LEU A 147 -3.74 -4.30 -9.38
CA LEU A 147 -2.52 -3.77 -9.98
C LEU A 147 -2.18 -4.48 -11.29
N ARG A 148 -2.24 -5.82 -11.31
CA ARG A 148 -2.06 -6.63 -12.53
C ARG A 148 -3.02 -6.25 -13.66
N ARG A 149 -4.20 -5.78 -13.35
CA ARG A 149 -5.22 -5.33 -14.33
C ARG A 149 -5.10 -3.84 -14.67
N GLY A 150 -4.06 -3.16 -14.17
CA GLY A 150 -3.82 -1.73 -14.39
C GLY A 150 -4.81 -0.83 -13.66
N MET A 151 -5.40 -1.33 -12.57
CA MET A 151 -6.33 -0.61 -11.70
C MET A 151 -7.52 0.04 -12.46
N LYS A 152 -8.05 -0.65 -13.49
CA LYS A 152 -9.07 -0.09 -14.40
C LYS A 152 -10.47 -0.04 -13.80
N GLU A 153 -10.80 -0.98 -12.92
CA GLU A 153 -12.13 -1.09 -12.33
C GLU A 153 -12.39 0.04 -11.33
N THR A 154 -13.65 0.50 -11.26
CA THR A 154 -14.09 1.50 -10.27
C THR A 154 -14.24 0.88 -8.88
N SER A 155 -14.25 1.71 -7.82
CA SER A 155 -14.41 1.24 -6.43
C SER A 155 -15.74 0.54 -6.23
N SER A 156 -16.83 1.09 -6.79
CA SER A 156 -18.17 0.49 -6.72
C SER A 156 -18.25 -0.87 -7.43
N ALA A 157 -17.65 -1.00 -8.60
CA ALA A 157 -17.58 -2.29 -9.31
C ALA A 157 -16.82 -3.35 -8.49
N ARG A 158 -15.74 -2.94 -7.81
CA ARG A 158 -14.95 -3.86 -6.97
C ARG A 158 -15.70 -4.33 -5.73
N ILE A 159 -16.50 -3.47 -5.11
CA ILE A 159 -17.34 -3.88 -3.98
C ILE A 159 -18.37 -4.91 -4.43
N ALA A 160 -19.01 -4.70 -5.57
CA ALA A 160 -19.92 -5.68 -6.13
C ALA A 160 -19.20 -7.03 -6.40
N MET A 161 -17.96 -6.99 -6.91
CA MET A 161 -17.14 -8.20 -7.09
C MET A 161 -16.76 -8.86 -5.77
N PHE A 162 -16.46 -8.07 -4.72
CA PHE A 162 -16.20 -8.59 -3.38
C PHE A 162 -17.41 -9.32 -2.81
N ASP A 163 -18.59 -8.73 -2.92
CA ASP A 163 -19.86 -9.37 -2.49
C ASP A 163 -20.11 -10.69 -3.25
N ILE A 164 -19.87 -10.69 -4.57
CA ILE A 164 -19.99 -11.90 -5.39
C ILE A 164 -18.98 -12.96 -4.94
N SER A 165 -17.72 -12.59 -4.74
CA SER A 165 -16.65 -13.54 -4.37
C SER A 165 -16.88 -14.14 -2.98
N THR A 166 -17.34 -13.36 -2.00
CA THR A 166 -17.65 -13.85 -0.67
C THR A 166 -18.87 -14.78 -0.67
N ASN A 167 -19.89 -14.46 -1.46
CA ASN A 167 -21.07 -15.35 -1.63
C ASN A 167 -20.71 -16.63 -2.38
N TRP A 168 -19.84 -16.55 -3.42
CA TRP A 168 -19.37 -17.73 -4.15
C TRP A 168 -18.55 -18.66 -3.26
N THR A 169 -17.65 -18.10 -2.43
CA THR A 169 -16.83 -18.85 -1.48
C THR A 169 -17.70 -19.55 -0.44
N LYS A 170 -18.70 -18.86 0.13
CA LYS A 170 -19.64 -19.45 1.08
C LYS A 170 -20.37 -20.66 0.49
N ARG A 171 -20.88 -20.58 -0.75
CA ARG A 171 -21.60 -21.68 -1.42
C ARG A 171 -20.68 -22.86 -1.74
N ARG A 172 -19.48 -22.58 -2.28
CA ARG A 172 -18.61 -23.65 -2.81
C ARG A 172 -17.79 -24.36 -1.75
N TRP A 173 -17.33 -23.65 -0.74
CA TRP A 173 -16.43 -24.23 0.27
C TRP A 173 -17.11 -24.60 1.57
N PHE A 174 -18.17 -23.94 1.93
CA PHE A 174 -18.85 -24.15 3.22
C PHE A 174 -20.25 -24.74 3.08
N GLY A 175 -20.76 -25.03 1.88
CA GLY A 175 -22.08 -25.61 1.65
C GLY A 175 -23.24 -24.76 2.20
N MET A 176 -22.99 -23.50 2.54
CA MET A 176 -24.00 -22.62 3.14
C MET A 176 -24.90 -22.08 2.03
N ASN A 177 -26.12 -22.62 1.94
CA ASN A 177 -27.18 -22.01 1.16
C ASN A 177 -27.51 -20.64 1.77
N ALA A 178 -27.71 -19.63 0.92
CA ALA A 178 -28.22 -18.35 1.38
C ALA A 178 -29.54 -18.58 2.09
N CYS A 179 -29.59 -18.36 3.41
CA CYS A 179 -30.88 -18.22 4.09
C CYS A 179 -31.56 -16.98 3.48
N HIS A 180 -32.78 -17.19 2.99
CA HIS A 180 -33.69 -16.17 2.48
C HIS A 180 -34.03 -15.14 3.56
#